data_30e72bf50884a9eaafc99f570889e6b2
#
_entry.id   30e72bf50884a9eaafc99f570889e6b2
#
_cell.length_a   1.000
_cell.length_b   1.000
_cell.length_c   1.000
_cell.angle_alpha   90.00
_cell.angle_beta   90.00
_cell.angle_gamma   90.00
#
_symmetry.space_group_name_H-M   'P 1'
#
loop_
_entity.id
_entity.type
_entity.pdbx_description
1 polymer ?
#
loop_
_entity_poly.entity_id
_entity_poly.type
_entity_poly.pdbx_seq_one_letter_code
_entity_poly.pdbx_strand_id
1 'polypeptide(L)'
;DGWNNSLCQFTDKNIFQTFEWGELKKLEGWEVLQITVTDNETLKCILIAQVLIRKILGIKIAWCPGGPLIQCDNSENGINALDKFQEAIYEEKIFNLRCKPYMKNTSKNQKIFSNISKSKNSLTSSKSSLIKIVPETDFLKQIKKKHRYYIKQSEKSDLIWKVCSGADTTKVFNSVYDEMKRNKSLKLPIIDINSFSKILGFDNNENPRLFTYAGFENNIPVSVCL
;
A
#
# COMPACT_ATOMS: atom_id res chain seq x y z
N ASP A 1 -15.91 -10.55 0.73
CA ASP A 1 -15.53 -9.54 1.74
C ASP A 1 -16.07 -8.17 1.33
N GLY A 2 -17.06 -7.66 2.07
CA GLY A 2 -17.78 -6.43 1.68
C GLY A 2 -16.84 -5.21 1.56
N TRP A 3 -15.80 -5.11 2.42
CA TRP A 3 -14.83 -4.02 2.40
C TRP A 3 -14.02 -3.96 1.09
N ASN A 4 -13.38 -5.05 0.70
CA ASN A 4 -12.57 -5.08 -0.53
C ASN A 4 -13.43 -4.91 -1.79
N ASN A 5 -14.68 -5.36 -1.78
CA ASN A 5 -15.61 -5.13 -2.89
C ASN A 5 -15.93 -3.63 -3.03
N SER A 6 -16.15 -2.92 -1.92
CA SER A 6 -16.33 -1.47 -1.93
C SER A 6 -15.04 -0.76 -2.36
N LEU A 7 -13.89 -1.19 -1.85
CA LEU A 7 -12.58 -0.63 -2.22
C LEU A 7 -12.29 -0.77 -3.72
N CYS A 8 -12.71 -1.87 -4.35
CA CYS A 8 -12.49 -2.10 -5.78
C CYS A 8 -13.19 -1.07 -6.68
N GLN A 9 -14.19 -0.35 -6.18
CA GLN A 9 -14.88 0.69 -6.93
C GLN A 9 -14.04 1.97 -7.09
N PHE A 10 -13.00 2.17 -6.26
CA PHE A 10 -12.16 3.37 -6.26
C PHE A 10 -10.96 3.21 -7.20
N THR A 11 -10.69 4.25 -7.99
CA THR A 11 -9.57 4.27 -8.95
C THR A 11 -8.20 4.30 -8.27
N ASP A 12 -8.11 4.95 -7.10
CA ASP A 12 -6.87 5.14 -6.34
C ASP A 12 -6.67 4.07 -5.26
N LYS A 13 -7.39 2.92 -5.39
CA LYS A 13 -7.24 1.80 -4.47
C LYS A 13 -5.78 1.37 -4.34
N ASN A 14 -5.41 1.01 -3.13
CA ASN A 14 -4.04 0.62 -2.82
C ASN A 14 -4.00 -0.38 -1.67
N ILE A 15 -2.86 -1.04 -1.51
CA ILE A 15 -2.68 -2.10 -0.51
C ILE A 15 -2.95 -1.64 0.93
N PHE A 16 -2.65 -0.39 1.27
CA PHE A 16 -2.81 0.13 2.63
C PHE A 16 -4.28 0.28 3.05
N GLN A 17 -5.19 0.24 2.09
CA GLN A 17 -6.62 0.35 2.31
C GLN A 17 -7.35 -1.00 2.17
N THR A 18 -6.62 -2.09 1.93
CA THR A 18 -7.20 -3.44 1.87
C THR A 18 -7.54 -3.97 3.27
N PHE A 19 -8.53 -4.85 3.34
CA PHE A 19 -8.90 -5.54 4.58
C PHE A 19 -7.68 -6.27 5.18
N GLU A 20 -6.94 -6.98 4.34
CA GLU A 20 -5.77 -7.78 4.74
C GLU A 20 -4.67 -6.92 5.36
N TRP A 21 -4.48 -5.69 4.86
CA TRP A 21 -3.55 -4.76 5.49
C TRP A 21 -4.00 -4.36 6.90
N GLY A 22 -5.30 -4.14 7.09
CA GLY A 22 -5.87 -3.88 8.41
C GLY A 22 -5.61 -5.03 9.38
N GLU A 23 -5.86 -6.27 8.95
CA GLU A 23 -5.62 -7.45 9.77
C GLU A 23 -4.14 -7.61 10.14
N LEU A 24 -3.23 -7.36 9.19
CA LEU A 24 -1.79 -7.31 9.50
C LEU A 24 -1.48 -6.28 10.58
N LYS A 25 -2.05 -5.08 10.48
CA LYS A 25 -1.80 -4.01 11.44
C LYS A 25 -2.39 -4.30 12.82
N LYS A 26 -3.47 -5.05 12.91
CA LYS A 26 -3.98 -5.56 14.20
C LYS A 26 -2.97 -6.45 14.91
N LEU A 27 -2.27 -7.33 14.18
CA LEU A 27 -1.19 -8.15 14.74
C LEU A 27 -0.01 -7.31 15.28
N GLU A 28 0.21 -6.14 14.68
CA GLU A 28 1.22 -5.18 15.14
C GLU A 28 0.73 -4.26 16.27
N GLY A 29 -0.47 -4.50 16.83
CA GLY A 29 -1.03 -3.76 17.95
C GLY A 29 -1.73 -2.45 17.56
N TRP A 30 -2.19 -2.32 16.32
CA TRP A 30 -3.07 -1.23 15.89
C TRP A 30 -4.54 -1.62 16.05
N GLU A 31 -5.37 -0.67 16.44
CA GLU A 31 -6.82 -0.77 16.23
C GLU A 31 -7.11 -0.31 14.79
N VAL A 32 -8.08 -0.94 14.15
CA VAL A 32 -8.46 -0.62 12.75
C VAL A 32 -9.91 -0.15 12.73
N LEU A 33 -10.08 1.07 12.25
CA LEU A 33 -11.38 1.69 12.01
C LEU A 33 -11.61 1.78 10.50
N GLN A 34 -12.71 1.23 10.03
CA GLN A 34 -13.13 1.27 8.63
C GLN A 34 -14.33 2.19 8.48
N ILE A 35 -14.19 3.24 7.68
CA ILE A 35 -15.22 4.27 7.47
C ILE A 35 -15.62 4.27 6.00
N THR A 36 -16.92 4.26 5.74
CA THR A 36 -17.48 4.50 4.42
C THR A 36 -18.47 5.65 4.49
N VAL A 37 -18.43 6.53 3.49
CA VAL A 37 -19.44 7.57 3.31
C VAL A 37 -20.19 7.30 2.02
N THR A 38 -21.49 7.19 2.14
CA THR A 38 -22.42 6.94 1.03
C THR A 38 -23.15 8.22 0.68
N ASP A 39 -23.30 8.48 -0.58
CA ASP A 39 -24.15 9.54 -1.11
C ASP A 39 -25.62 9.15 -0.89
N ASN A 40 -26.41 10.06 -0.29
CA ASN A 40 -27.77 9.76 0.12
C ASN A 40 -28.74 9.61 -1.06
N GLU A 41 -28.46 10.26 -2.20
CA GLU A 41 -29.31 10.25 -3.37
C GLU A 41 -29.04 9.04 -4.26
N THR A 42 -27.75 8.78 -4.50
CA THR A 42 -27.31 7.73 -5.44
C THR A 42 -27.02 6.39 -4.77
N LEU A 43 -26.98 6.37 -3.44
CA LEU A 43 -26.57 5.20 -2.61
C LEU A 43 -25.17 4.66 -2.96
N LYS A 44 -24.36 5.43 -3.66
CA LYS A 44 -22.99 5.07 -4.01
C LYS A 44 -22.02 5.41 -2.88
N CYS A 45 -21.06 4.52 -2.62
CA CYS A 45 -19.97 4.81 -1.72
C CYS A 45 -19.04 5.85 -2.39
N ILE A 46 -18.96 7.05 -1.81
CA ILE A 46 -18.16 8.18 -2.34
C ILE A 46 -16.85 8.40 -1.58
N LEU A 47 -16.75 7.86 -0.36
CA LEU A 47 -15.49 7.85 0.41
C LEU A 47 -15.33 6.52 1.12
N ILE A 48 -14.10 6.01 1.10
CA ILE A 48 -13.68 4.85 1.89
C ILE A 48 -12.33 5.13 2.56
N ALA A 49 -12.21 4.78 3.84
CA ALA A 49 -10.99 5.01 4.61
C ALA A 49 -10.76 3.92 5.64
N GLN A 50 -9.60 3.27 5.58
CA GLN A 50 -9.10 2.42 6.65
C GLN A 50 -8.11 3.21 7.49
N VAL A 51 -8.45 3.44 8.75
CA VAL A 51 -7.72 4.26 9.70
C VAL A 51 -7.09 3.36 10.76
N LEU A 52 -5.79 3.50 10.96
CA LEU A 52 -5.02 2.79 11.96
C LEU A 52 -4.90 3.67 13.20
N ILE A 53 -5.33 3.17 14.36
CA ILE A 53 -5.37 3.93 15.61
C ILE A 53 -4.41 3.30 16.61
N ARG A 54 -3.66 4.14 17.31
CA ARG A 54 -2.86 3.77 18.48
C ARG A 54 -3.19 4.66 19.67
N LYS A 55 -3.22 4.03 20.83
CA LYS A 55 -3.38 4.73 22.10
C LYS A 55 -2.01 4.88 22.77
N ILE A 56 -1.57 6.12 22.98
CA ILE A 56 -0.31 6.45 23.63
C ILE A 56 -0.62 7.36 24.81
N LEU A 57 -0.26 6.93 26.02
CA LEU A 57 -0.55 7.64 27.26
C LEU A 57 -2.02 8.09 27.39
N GLY A 58 -2.94 7.25 26.98
CA GLY A 58 -4.38 7.54 27.03
C GLY A 58 -4.92 8.32 25.82
N ILE A 59 -4.07 8.89 24.96
CA ILE A 59 -4.45 9.69 23.80
C ILE A 59 -4.49 8.81 22.54
N LYS A 60 -5.60 8.86 21.81
CA LYS A 60 -5.73 8.20 20.50
C LYS A 60 -5.07 9.07 19.42
N ILE A 61 -4.10 8.50 18.73
CA ILE A 61 -3.53 9.04 17.49
C ILE A 61 -3.83 8.11 16.35
N ALA A 62 -4.00 8.64 15.15
CA ALA A 62 -4.41 7.86 14.00
C ALA A 62 -3.61 8.15 12.74
N TRP A 63 -3.54 7.16 11.88
CA TRP A 63 -2.89 7.21 10.58
C TRP A 63 -3.76 6.54 9.51
N CYS A 64 -4.01 7.25 8.40
CA CYS A 64 -4.73 6.75 7.24
C CYS A 64 -3.76 6.69 6.04
N PRO A 65 -2.97 5.61 5.93
CA PRO A 65 -2.03 5.45 4.82
C PRO A 65 -2.77 5.17 3.51
N GLY A 66 -2.40 5.86 2.44
CA GLY A 66 -3.03 5.71 1.13
C GLY A 66 -4.49 6.19 1.06
N GLY A 67 -5.03 6.79 2.12
CA GLY A 67 -6.42 7.24 2.21
C GLY A 67 -6.57 8.60 2.90
N PRO A 68 -7.82 9.12 3.00
CA PRO A 68 -9.04 8.52 2.46
C PRO A 68 -9.06 8.48 0.93
N LEU A 69 -9.77 7.52 0.35
CA LEU A 69 -10.07 7.50 -1.08
C LEU A 69 -11.42 8.18 -1.29
N ILE A 70 -11.48 9.10 -2.24
CA ILE A 70 -12.69 9.87 -2.55
C ILE A 70 -12.94 9.76 -4.05
N GLN A 71 -14.14 9.33 -4.41
CA GLN A 71 -14.60 9.26 -5.78
C GLN A 71 -15.96 9.95 -5.89
N CYS A 72 -15.98 11.14 -6.47
CA CYS A 72 -17.15 11.99 -6.59
C CYS A 72 -17.12 12.75 -7.92
N ASP A 73 -18.26 13.22 -8.38
CA ASP A 73 -18.38 13.93 -9.66
C ASP A 73 -17.84 15.36 -9.56
N ASN A 74 -18.10 16.04 -8.45
CA ASN A 74 -17.69 17.41 -8.20
C ASN A 74 -16.96 17.58 -6.87
N SER A 75 -16.36 18.75 -6.65
CA SER A 75 -15.61 19.04 -5.42
C SER A 75 -16.50 19.22 -4.19
N GLU A 76 -17.76 19.63 -4.36
CA GLU A 76 -18.68 19.86 -3.25
C GLU A 76 -19.06 18.53 -2.57
N ASN A 77 -19.45 17.52 -3.34
CA ASN A 77 -19.71 16.18 -2.82
C ASN A 77 -18.46 15.59 -2.14
N GLY A 78 -17.28 15.87 -2.67
CA GLY A 78 -16.02 15.44 -2.07
C GLY A 78 -15.72 16.13 -0.73
N ILE A 79 -16.02 17.43 -0.60
CA ILE A 79 -15.90 18.18 0.65
C ILE A 79 -16.89 17.63 1.68
N ASN A 80 -18.17 17.49 1.32
CA ASN A 80 -19.20 16.94 2.21
C ASN A 80 -18.84 15.53 2.69
N ALA A 81 -18.27 14.69 1.82
CA ALA A 81 -17.81 13.35 2.22
C ALA A 81 -16.64 13.42 3.20
N LEU A 82 -15.70 14.37 2.98
CA LEU A 82 -14.56 14.57 3.86
C LEU A 82 -14.99 15.12 5.24
N ASP A 83 -15.99 15.99 5.28
CA ASP A 83 -16.55 16.52 6.53
C ASP A 83 -17.20 15.40 7.35
N LYS A 84 -18.02 14.54 6.72
CA LYS A 84 -18.57 13.34 7.40
C LYS A 84 -17.50 12.38 7.90
N PHE A 85 -16.42 12.23 7.14
CA PHE A 85 -15.27 11.45 7.59
C PHE A 85 -14.61 12.08 8.83
N GLN A 86 -14.46 13.42 8.86
CA GLN A 86 -13.89 14.12 10.02
C GLN A 86 -14.81 14.01 11.25
N GLU A 87 -16.14 14.09 11.07
CA GLU A 87 -17.12 13.87 12.14
C GLU A 87 -16.94 12.46 12.76
N ALA A 88 -16.86 11.41 11.94
CA ALA A 88 -16.61 10.05 12.43
C ALA A 88 -15.29 9.92 13.20
N ILE A 89 -14.23 10.60 12.76
CA ILE A 89 -12.94 10.66 13.47
C ILE A 89 -13.07 11.39 14.82
N TYR A 90 -13.87 12.46 14.86
CA TYR A 90 -14.10 13.21 16.09
C TYR A 90 -14.92 12.39 17.11
N GLU A 91 -15.95 11.68 16.68
CA GLU A 91 -16.76 10.79 17.52
C GLU A 91 -15.91 9.69 18.17
N GLU A 92 -14.90 9.19 17.47
CA GLU A 92 -13.92 8.23 17.98
C GLU A 92 -12.90 8.83 18.99
N LYS A 93 -13.00 10.14 19.25
CA LYS A 93 -12.09 10.89 20.16
C LYS A 93 -10.61 10.77 19.75
N ILE A 94 -10.37 10.77 18.45
CA ILE A 94 -9.01 10.75 17.88
C ILE A 94 -8.44 12.19 17.96
N PHE A 95 -7.38 12.35 18.73
CA PHE A 95 -6.74 13.65 18.95
C PHE A 95 -5.99 14.16 17.71
N ASN A 96 -5.31 13.27 17.01
CA ASN A 96 -4.55 13.62 15.81
C ASN A 96 -4.68 12.52 14.75
N LEU A 97 -5.10 12.92 13.57
CA LEU A 97 -5.15 12.06 12.39
C LEU A 97 -4.19 12.55 11.32
N ARG A 98 -3.38 11.67 10.79
CA ARG A 98 -2.59 11.92 9.59
C ARG A 98 -3.12 11.11 8.42
N CYS A 99 -3.44 11.79 7.33
CA CYS A 99 -3.88 11.18 6.08
C CYS A 99 -2.81 11.33 5.00
N LYS A 100 -2.74 10.36 4.11
CA LYS A 100 -1.92 10.45 2.91
C LYS A 100 -2.62 9.82 1.72
N PRO A 101 -3.61 10.48 1.13
CA PRO A 101 -4.29 10.00 -0.06
C PRO A 101 -3.34 9.93 -1.25
N TYR A 102 -3.49 8.90 -2.10
CA TYR A 102 -2.72 8.72 -3.34
C TYR A 102 -3.46 9.27 -4.56
N MET A 103 -4.24 10.30 -4.35
CA MET A 103 -5.02 10.96 -5.40
C MET A 103 -4.12 11.78 -6.33
N LYS A 104 -4.52 11.87 -7.60
CA LYS A 104 -3.87 12.79 -8.55
C LYS A 104 -3.99 14.23 -8.08
N ASN A 105 -2.92 15.01 -8.27
CA ASN A 105 -2.92 16.43 -7.93
C ASN A 105 -3.67 17.26 -9.00
N THR A 106 -5.00 17.27 -8.91
CA THR A 106 -5.90 18.06 -9.78
C THR A 106 -6.49 19.23 -9.01
N SER A 107 -6.95 20.27 -9.72
CA SER A 107 -7.63 21.42 -9.08
C SER A 107 -8.85 21.00 -8.26
N LYS A 108 -9.61 19.99 -8.71
CA LYS A 108 -10.73 19.40 -7.97
C LYS A 108 -10.25 18.83 -6.63
N ASN A 109 -9.22 17.98 -6.65
CA ASN A 109 -8.71 17.32 -5.45
C ASN A 109 -8.05 18.32 -4.49
N GLN A 110 -7.35 19.32 -5.02
CA GLN A 110 -6.82 20.44 -4.20
C GLN A 110 -7.93 21.17 -3.45
N LYS A 111 -9.08 21.43 -4.13
CA LYS A 111 -10.24 22.10 -3.52
C LYS A 111 -10.86 21.24 -2.41
N ILE A 112 -10.98 19.91 -2.60
CA ILE A 112 -11.51 19.00 -1.58
C ILE A 112 -10.68 19.08 -0.29
N PHE A 113 -9.36 19.11 -0.39
CA PHE A 113 -8.45 19.13 0.77
C PHE A 113 -8.00 20.54 1.19
N SER A 114 -8.61 21.61 0.67
CA SER A 114 -8.16 23.00 0.93
C SER A 114 -8.19 23.39 2.40
N ASN A 115 -9.14 22.85 3.15
CA ASN A 115 -9.33 23.15 4.58
C ASN A 115 -8.52 22.21 5.51
N ILE A 116 -7.75 21.29 4.94
CA ILE A 116 -6.92 20.36 5.71
C ILE A 116 -5.49 20.90 5.86
N SER A 117 -4.99 20.93 7.07
CA SER A 117 -3.62 21.37 7.34
C SER A 117 -2.60 20.40 6.73
N LYS A 118 -1.68 20.92 5.93
CA LYS A 118 -0.60 20.13 5.34
C LYS A 118 0.50 19.87 6.39
N SER A 119 0.79 18.59 6.65
CA SER A 119 1.90 18.22 7.52
C SER A 119 3.27 18.55 6.88
N LYS A 120 4.18 19.13 7.68
CA LYS A 120 5.57 19.40 7.25
C LYS A 120 6.36 18.10 7.01
N ASN A 121 6.09 17.07 7.80
CA ASN A 121 6.79 15.79 7.74
C ASN A 121 5.90 14.70 7.14
N SER A 122 6.41 13.95 6.17
CA SER A 122 5.74 12.79 5.61
C SER A 122 6.17 11.51 6.35
N LEU A 123 5.21 10.67 6.74
CA LEU A 123 5.46 9.36 7.35
C LEU A 123 5.83 8.28 6.32
N THR A 124 5.59 8.54 5.04
CA THR A 124 5.87 7.62 3.94
C THR A 124 6.51 8.39 2.79
N SER A 125 7.01 7.69 1.76
CA SER A 125 7.58 8.35 0.58
C SER A 125 6.63 9.41 0.02
N SER A 126 7.16 10.59 -0.29
CA SER A 126 6.39 11.72 -0.86
C SER A 126 6.09 11.53 -2.35
N LYS A 127 6.71 10.55 -2.99
CA LYS A 127 6.56 10.29 -4.42
C LYS A 127 6.33 8.81 -4.66
N SER A 128 5.43 8.50 -5.59
CA SER A 128 5.20 7.16 -6.14
C SER A 128 5.36 7.22 -7.64
N SER A 129 5.79 6.13 -8.24
CA SER A 129 5.86 5.98 -9.69
C SER A 129 4.82 4.96 -10.14
N LEU A 130 4.04 5.32 -11.15
CA LEU A 130 3.14 4.41 -11.83
C LEU A 130 3.86 3.87 -13.05
N ILE A 131 3.97 2.55 -13.13
CA ILE A 131 4.54 1.86 -14.29
C ILE A 131 3.37 1.26 -15.07
N LYS A 132 3.20 1.70 -16.32
CA LYS A 132 2.21 1.11 -17.21
C LYS A 132 2.71 -0.26 -17.64
N ILE A 133 1.90 -1.28 -17.40
CA ILE A 133 2.18 -2.63 -17.89
C ILE A 133 1.89 -2.65 -19.39
N VAL A 134 2.91 -2.89 -20.19
CA VAL A 134 2.87 -2.95 -21.64
C VAL A 134 3.72 -4.13 -22.11
N PRO A 135 3.59 -4.60 -23.37
CA PRO A 135 4.49 -5.61 -23.93
C PRO A 135 5.96 -5.23 -23.74
N GLU A 136 6.83 -6.22 -23.55
CA GLU A 136 8.25 -6.05 -23.23
C GLU A 136 8.96 -5.08 -24.18
N THR A 137 8.73 -5.22 -25.49
CA THR A 137 9.32 -4.36 -26.54
C THR A 137 9.00 -2.89 -26.33
N ASP A 138 7.80 -2.57 -25.87
CA ASP A 138 7.37 -1.19 -25.61
C ASP A 138 7.82 -0.71 -24.26
N PHE A 139 7.92 -1.59 -23.26
CA PHE A 139 8.50 -1.28 -21.97
C PHE A 139 9.97 -0.85 -22.10
N LEU A 140 10.78 -1.59 -22.85
CA LEU A 140 12.19 -1.25 -23.08
C LEU A 140 12.36 0.11 -23.78
N LYS A 141 11.42 0.52 -24.64
CA LYS A 141 11.45 1.87 -25.24
C LYS A 141 11.18 3.00 -24.24
N GLN A 142 10.33 2.74 -23.24
CA GLN A 142 9.90 3.75 -22.27
C GLN A 142 10.92 4.01 -21.16
N ILE A 143 11.80 3.06 -20.86
CA ILE A 143 12.80 3.19 -19.79
C ILE A 143 14.07 3.90 -20.27
N LYS A 144 14.74 4.58 -19.34
CA LYS A 144 15.99 5.31 -19.62
C LYS A 144 17.10 4.36 -20.09
N LYS A 145 18.02 4.87 -20.94
CA LYS A 145 19.17 4.12 -21.49
C LYS A 145 19.96 3.38 -20.39
N LYS A 146 20.16 4.01 -19.23
CA LYS A 146 20.88 3.41 -18.08
C LYS A 146 20.19 2.14 -17.56
N HIS A 147 18.85 2.13 -17.46
CA HIS A 147 18.10 0.95 -17.01
C HIS A 147 18.13 -0.15 -18.05
N ARG A 148 18.02 0.18 -19.35
CA ARG A 148 18.19 -0.81 -20.44
C ARG A 148 19.57 -1.47 -20.39
N TYR A 149 20.61 -0.70 -20.09
CA TYR A 149 21.95 -1.24 -19.93
C TYR A 149 22.01 -2.26 -18.77
N TYR A 150 21.44 -1.93 -17.61
CA TYR A 150 21.42 -2.86 -16.48
C TYR A 150 20.60 -4.12 -16.74
N ILE A 151 19.47 -4.02 -17.45
CA ILE A 151 18.71 -5.20 -17.87
C ILE A 151 19.58 -6.11 -18.73
N LYS A 152 20.24 -5.56 -19.76
CA LYS A 152 21.15 -6.34 -20.62
C LYS A 152 22.36 -6.93 -19.86
N GLN A 153 22.81 -6.30 -18.79
CA GLN A 153 23.86 -6.88 -17.94
C GLN A 153 23.32 -8.03 -17.08
N SER A 154 22.12 -7.88 -16.53
CA SER A 154 21.51 -8.97 -15.75
C SER A 154 21.17 -10.20 -16.60
N GLU A 155 20.81 -10.01 -17.87
CA GLU A 155 20.60 -11.12 -18.83
C GLU A 155 21.87 -11.92 -19.14
N LYS A 156 23.05 -11.31 -18.94
CA LYS A 156 24.35 -11.98 -19.12
C LYS A 156 24.85 -12.66 -17.86
N SER A 157 24.17 -12.47 -16.73
CA SER A 157 24.54 -13.11 -15.48
C SER A 157 24.05 -14.56 -15.47
N ASP A 158 24.77 -15.43 -14.77
CA ASP A 158 24.39 -16.81 -14.55
C ASP A 158 23.25 -16.98 -13.52
N LEU A 159 22.53 -15.88 -13.21
CA LEU A 159 21.42 -15.91 -12.29
C LEU A 159 20.19 -16.59 -12.91
N ILE A 160 19.66 -17.54 -12.17
CA ILE A 160 18.38 -18.18 -12.53
C ILE A 160 17.25 -17.43 -11.84
N TRP A 161 16.37 -16.79 -12.63
CA TRP A 161 15.23 -16.05 -12.12
C TRP A 161 14.00 -16.94 -12.00
N LYS A 162 13.38 -16.92 -10.81
CA LYS A 162 12.17 -17.72 -10.53
C LYS A 162 11.12 -16.89 -9.80
N VAL A 163 9.86 -17.23 -10.06
CA VAL A 163 8.72 -16.78 -9.23
C VAL A 163 8.55 -17.82 -8.12
N CYS A 164 8.61 -17.36 -6.88
CA CYS A 164 8.35 -18.15 -5.70
C CYS A 164 6.97 -17.78 -5.13
N SER A 165 6.15 -18.76 -4.82
CA SER A 165 4.80 -18.58 -4.28
C SER A 165 4.61 -19.46 -3.04
N GLY A 166 3.54 -19.24 -2.30
CA GLY A 166 3.24 -20.01 -1.09
C GLY A 166 4.33 -19.87 -0.01
N ALA A 167 4.69 -20.96 0.64
CA ALA A 167 5.68 -21.00 1.72
C ALA A 167 7.10 -20.57 1.25
N ASP A 168 7.43 -20.77 -0.02
CA ASP A 168 8.74 -20.40 -0.54
C ASP A 168 8.91 -18.89 -0.66
N THR A 169 7.82 -18.14 -0.88
CA THR A 169 7.85 -16.66 -0.91
C THR A 169 8.49 -16.09 0.34
N THR A 170 8.01 -16.48 1.51
CA THR A 170 8.48 -15.95 2.78
C THR A 170 9.90 -16.41 3.10
N LYS A 171 10.20 -17.67 2.83
CA LYS A 171 11.53 -18.25 3.07
C LYS A 171 12.61 -17.56 2.24
N VAL A 172 12.37 -17.39 0.94
CA VAL A 172 13.31 -16.75 0.01
C VAL A 172 13.47 -15.28 0.33
N PHE A 173 12.36 -14.56 0.58
CA PHE A 173 12.43 -13.15 0.94
C PHE A 173 13.24 -12.93 2.22
N ASN A 174 12.90 -13.64 3.30
CA ASN A 174 13.57 -13.49 4.59
C ASN A 174 15.07 -13.80 4.49
N SER A 175 15.45 -14.84 3.75
CA SER A 175 16.86 -15.19 3.55
C SER A 175 17.67 -14.02 2.99
N VAL A 176 17.21 -13.41 1.89
CA VAL A 176 17.92 -12.28 1.24
C VAL A 176 17.82 -11.01 2.09
N TYR A 177 16.68 -10.76 2.70
CA TYR A 177 16.47 -9.56 3.52
C TYR A 177 17.35 -9.55 4.78
N ASP A 178 17.45 -10.69 5.47
CA ASP A 178 18.28 -10.83 6.67
C ASP A 178 19.77 -10.75 6.34
N GLU A 179 20.18 -11.32 5.22
CA GLU A 179 21.55 -11.20 4.74
C GLU A 179 21.92 -9.75 4.40
N MET A 180 21.05 -9.06 3.66
CA MET A 180 21.22 -7.65 3.34
C MET A 180 21.31 -6.79 4.61
N LYS A 181 20.47 -7.06 5.59
CA LYS A 181 20.45 -6.35 6.87
C LYS A 181 21.76 -6.54 7.64
N ARG A 182 22.29 -7.76 7.68
CA ARG A 182 23.58 -8.07 8.32
C ARG A 182 24.75 -7.37 7.61
N ASN A 183 24.83 -7.55 6.29
CA ASN A 183 25.98 -7.07 5.49
C ASN A 183 26.07 -5.54 5.43
N LYS A 184 24.93 -4.85 5.45
CA LYS A 184 24.90 -3.38 5.35
C LYS A 184 24.75 -2.68 6.70
N SER A 185 24.67 -3.42 7.81
CA SER A 185 24.41 -2.88 9.17
C SER A 185 23.24 -1.87 9.21
N LEU A 186 22.23 -2.10 8.37
CA LEU A 186 21.09 -1.18 8.23
C LEU A 186 20.07 -1.41 9.34
N LYS A 187 19.59 -0.33 9.93
CA LYS A 187 18.40 -0.34 10.80
C LYS A 187 17.14 -0.36 9.93
N LEU A 188 16.89 -1.49 9.28
CA LEU A 188 15.69 -1.68 8.48
C LEU A 188 14.50 -2.08 9.37
N PRO A 189 13.26 -1.72 8.99
CA PRO A 189 12.09 -2.17 9.71
C PRO A 189 11.98 -3.69 9.69
N ILE A 190 11.39 -4.26 10.72
CA ILE A 190 11.00 -5.67 10.72
C ILE A 190 9.80 -5.80 9.80
N ILE A 191 9.94 -6.60 8.74
CA ILE A 191 8.84 -6.92 7.82
C ILE A 191 8.41 -8.35 8.14
N ASP A 192 7.23 -8.50 8.73
CA ASP A 192 6.67 -9.81 9.02
C ASP A 192 5.90 -10.36 7.81
N ILE A 193 6.67 -10.87 6.85
CA ILE A 193 6.13 -11.49 5.64
C ILE A 193 5.34 -12.76 5.97
N ASN A 194 5.68 -13.49 7.02
CA ASN A 194 4.96 -14.71 7.40
C ASN A 194 3.52 -14.39 7.82
N SER A 195 3.33 -13.38 8.66
CA SER A 195 1.99 -12.95 9.06
C SER A 195 1.20 -12.39 7.87
N PHE A 196 1.85 -11.61 7.01
CA PHE A 196 1.21 -11.06 5.81
C PHE A 196 0.78 -12.18 4.86
N SER A 197 1.63 -13.18 4.67
CA SER A 197 1.34 -14.34 3.86
C SER A 197 0.12 -15.12 4.38
N LYS A 198 0.04 -15.40 5.67
CA LYS A 198 -1.12 -16.09 6.27
C LYS A 198 -2.43 -15.34 6.06
N ILE A 199 -2.43 -14.02 6.24
CA ILE A 199 -3.62 -13.17 6.07
C ILE A 199 -4.10 -13.16 4.63
N LEU A 200 -3.21 -13.19 3.66
CA LEU A 200 -3.55 -13.24 2.24
C LEU A 200 -4.04 -14.61 1.76
N GLY A 201 -3.97 -15.64 2.62
CA GLY A 201 -4.46 -16.98 2.28
C GLY A 201 -3.62 -17.67 1.21
N PHE A 202 -2.30 -17.75 1.44
CA PHE A 202 -1.34 -18.33 0.49
C PHE A 202 -1.46 -19.82 0.22
N ASP A 203 -2.28 -20.51 0.97
CA ASP A 203 -2.42 -21.96 0.81
C ASP A 203 -3.12 -22.39 -0.49
N ASN A 204 -3.66 -21.44 -1.26
CA ASN A 204 -4.20 -21.72 -2.59
C ASN A 204 -3.16 -21.35 -3.66
N ASN A 205 -2.41 -22.35 -4.13
CA ASN A 205 -1.43 -22.23 -5.22
C ASN A 205 -2.02 -21.74 -6.57
N GLU A 206 -3.35 -21.72 -6.73
CA GLU A 206 -4.00 -21.40 -8.00
C GLU A 206 -4.03 -19.89 -8.30
N ASN A 207 -4.05 -19.03 -7.29
CA ASN A 207 -4.00 -17.57 -7.46
C ASN A 207 -3.25 -16.88 -6.32
N PRO A 208 -1.93 -16.91 -6.29
CA PRO A 208 -1.15 -16.27 -5.25
C PRO A 208 -1.35 -14.75 -5.32
N ARG A 209 -1.77 -14.15 -4.21
CA ARG A 209 -1.89 -12.68 -4.07
C ARG A 209 -0.56 -12.01 -3.71
N LEU A 210 0.41 -12.80 -3.31
CA LEU A 210 1.78 -12.38 -3.03
C LEU A 210 2.73 -13.41 -3.63
N PHE A 211 3.72 -12.96 -4.33
CA PHE A 211 4.80 -13.81 -4.84
C PHE A 211 6.11 -13.04 -4.80
N THR A 212 7.19 -13.79 -4.67
CA THR A 212 8.53 -13.24 -4.70
C THR A 212 9.17 -13.56 -6.04
N TYR A 213 9.65 -12.55 -6.74
CA TYR A 213 10.52 -12.71 -7.89
C TYR A 213 11.97 -12.70 -7.43
N ALA A 214 12.68 -13.80 -7.58
CA ALA A 214 14.01 -13.98 -7.00
C ALA A 214 15.04 -14.47 -8.02
N GLY A 215 16.25 -13.92 -7.91
CA GLY A 215 17.43 -14.37 -8.64
C GLY A 215 18.27 -15.29 -7.76
N PHE A 216 18.66 -16.43 -8.32
CA PHE A 216 19.44 -17.47 -7.64
C PHE A 216 20.81 -17.64 -8.31
N GLU A 217 21.84 -17.70 -7.50
CA GLU A 217 23.20 -18.11 -7.87
C GLU A 217 23.49 -19.44 -7.17
N ASN A 218 23.83 -20.49 -7.90
CA ASN A 218 24.08 -21.83 -7.34
C ASN A 218 22.96 -22.31 -6.38
N ASN A 219 21.71 -22.08 -6.72
CA ASN A 219 20.51 -22.37 -5.91
C ASN A 219 20.40 -21.54 -4.61
N ILE A 220 21.23 -20.53 -4.39
CA ILE A 220 21.14 -19.61 -3.26
C ILE A 220 20.44 -18.33 -3.74
N PRO A 221 19.40 -17.85 -3.08
CA PRO A 221 18.74 -16.61 -3.46
C PRO A 221 19.65 -15.42 -3.10
N VAL A 222 19.98 -14.60 -4.10
CA VAL A 222 20.86 -13.43 -3.95
C VAL A 222 20.18 -12.10 -4.23
N SER A 223 19.02 -12.13 -4.84
CA SER A 223 18.20 -10.96 -5.13
C SER A 223 16.73 -11.29 -5.01
N VAL A 224 15.93 -10.35 -4.51
CA VAL A 224 14.51 -10.57 -4.29
C VAL A 224 13.70 -9.30 -4.49
N CYS A 225 12.50 -9.46 -5.08
CA CYS A 225 11.45 -8.45 -5.16
C CYS A 225 10.12 -9.08 -4.74
N LEU A 226 9.39 -8.41 -3.85
CA LEU A 226 8.10 -8.83 -3.33
C LEU A 226 7.01 -7.92 -3.91
#